data_7fcd583499d780cbf2200cef3b2c6b0f
#
_entry.id   7fcd583499d780cbf2200cef3b2c6b0f
#
_cell.length_a   1.000
_cell.length_b   1.000
_cell.length_c   1.000
_cell.angle_alpha   90.00
_cell.angle_beta   90.00
_cell.angle_gamma   90.00
#
_symmetry.space_group_name_H-M   'P 1'
#
loop_
_entity.id
_entity.type
_entity.pdbx_description
1 polymer ?
#
loop_
_entity_poly.entity_id
_entity_poly.type
_entity_poly.pdbx_seq_one_letter_code
_entity_poly.pdbx_strand_id
1 'polypeptide(L)'
;MNYYYGMAWLLGLLLWQSPLYSQSVNLDNFQDVQALNVQNCAVVQVNASWNYKNRVEVEKLAKLCYVAEIDLNNKAIGAVIQQEWKIKVVPTILIFENGKEVMRYEPGISMRFDQQEVFEKIKKEIK
;
A
#
# COMPACT_ATOMS: atom_id res chain seq x y z
N MET A 1 35.57 31.04 5.23
CA MET A 1 35.44 30.35 5.12
C MET A 1 34.68 29.52 5.76
N ASN A 2 33.82 29.35 6.02
CA ASN A 2 33.10 28.60 6.72
C ASN A 2 32.00 28.04 6.09
N TYR A 3 31.79 28.20 5.03
CA TYR A 3 30.72 27.77 4.37
C TYR A 3 30.65 26.35 4.33
N TYR A 4 31.64 25.69 4.55
CA TYR A 4 31.53 24.31 4.42
C TYR A 4 30.72 23.77 5.49
N TYR A 5 30.40 24.47 6.45
CA TYR A 5 29.59 23.92 7.39
C TYR A 5 28.36 23.53 6.81
N GLY A 6 27.97 24.27 5.93
CA GLY A 6 26.77 23.96 5.35
C GLY A 6 26.75 22.62 4.74
N MET A 7 27.83 22.20 4.25
CA MET A 7 27.82 20.93 3.61
C MET A 7 27.61 19.80 4.51
N ALA A 8 28.01 19.93 5.71
CA ALA A 8 27.88 18.82 6.61
C ALA A 8 26.44 18.43 6.83
N TRP A 9 25.54 19.42 6.86
CA TRP A 9 24.23 19.00 7.14
C TRP A 9 23.50 18.61 5.95
N LEU A 10 23.92 18.94 4.86
CA LEU A 10 23.26 18.46 3.68
C LEU A 10 23.33 16.97 3.62
N LEU A 11 24.41 16.41 4.12
CA LEU A 11 24.54 14.99 4.09
C LEU A 11 23.52 14.30 4.98
N GLY A 12 23.23 14.89 6.09
CA GLY A 12 22.24 14.32 6.96
C GLY A 12 20.88 14.29 6.34
N LEU A 13 20.58 15.28 5.53
CA LEU A 13 19.28 15.32 4.92
C LEU A 13 19.05 14.21 3.94
N LEU A 14 20.07 13.78 3.29
CA LEU A 14 19.89 12.74 2.31
C LEU A 14 19.52 11.41 2.91
N LEU A 15 19.89 11.19 4.14
CA LEU A 15 19.62 9.90 4.74
C LEU A 15 18.18 9.66 5.03
N TRP A 16 17.39 10.68 5.19
CA TRP A 16 16.05 10.46 5.58
C TRP A 16 15.17 10.05 4.48
N GLN A 17 15.55 10.27 3.30
CA GLN A 17 14.68 9.99 2.20
C GLN A 17 14.55 8.51 1.94
N SER A 18 15.54 7.75 2.32
CA SER A 18 15.54 6.35 2.04
C SER A 18 14.40 5.57 2.69
N PRO A 19 14.14 5.75 3.97
CA PRO A 19 13.11 4.96 4.60
C PRO A 19 11.71 5.24 4.08
N LEU A 20 11.51 6.40 3.50
CA LEU A 20 10.18 6.75 3.04
C LEU A 20 9.71 5.89 1.88
N TYR A 21 10.63 5.33 1.13
CA TYR A 21 10.25 4.57 -0.04
C TYR A 21 9.71 3.20 0.28
N SER A 22 9.94 2.71 1.47
CA SER A 22 9.53 1.36 1.79
C SER A 22 8.34 1.31 2.73
N GLN A 23 7.64 2.42 2.87
CA GLN A 23 6.51 2.45 3.79
C GLN A 23 5.20 2.55 3.05
N SER A 24 4.19 1.89 3.60
CA SER A 24 2.84 2.04 3.12
C SER A 24 2.09 3.04 3.99
N VAL A 25 1.03 3.61 3.47
CA VAL A 25 0.20 4.57 4.17
C VAL A 25 -1.03 3.85 4.70
N ASN A 26 -1.39 4.10 5.95
CA ASN A 26 -2.62 3.54 6.50
C ASN A 26 -3.77 4.48 6.17
N LEU A 27 -4.82 3.94 5.56
CA LEU A 27 -6.00 4.72 5.24
C LEU A 27 -6.98 4.56 6.40
N ASP A 28 -7.15 5.62 7.17
CA ASP A 28 -7.90 5.56 8.41
C ASP A 28 -9.28 6.18 8.34
N ASN A 29 -9.58 6.92 7.29
CA ASN A 29 -10.87 7.57 7.14
C ASN A 29 -11.23 7.70 5.66
N PHE A 30 -12.46 8.14 5.39
CA PHE A 30 -12.93 8.24 4.00
C PHE A 30 -12.18 9.27 3.19
N GLN A 31 -11.68 10.31 3.83
CA GLN A 31 -10.93 11.32 3.12
C GLN A 31 -9.63 10.72 2.58
N ASP A 32 -8.97 9.88 3.38
CA ASP A 32 -7.78 9.18 2.93
C ASP A 32 -8.10 8.25 1.77
N VAL A 33 -9.24 7.57 1.83
CA VAL A 33 -9.64 6.66 0.76
C VAL A 33 -9.90 7.43 -0.52
N GLN A 34 -10.52 8.60 -0.43
CA GLN A 34 -10.78 9.41 -1.60
C GLN A 34 -9.50 9.89 -2.27
N ALA A 35 -8.42 10.00 -1.51
CA ALA A 35 -7.14 10.41 -2.08
C ALA A 35 -6.61 9.40 -3.10
N LEU A 36 -7.12 8.18 -3.10
CA LEU A 36 -6.73 7.20 -4.11
C LEU A 36 -7.14 7.64 -5.51
N ASN A 37 -8.18 8.47 -5.62
CA ASN A 37 -8.67 8.89 -6.91
C ASN A 37 -7.71 9.79 -7.68
N VAL A 38 -6.77 10.42 -6.98
CA VAL A 38 -5.81 11.29 -7.63
C VAL A 38 -4.48 10.60 -7.91
N GLN A 39 -4.36 9.33 -7.54
CA GLN A 39 -3.14 8.59 -7.79
C GLN A 39 -3.21 7.91 -9.15
N ASN A 40 -2.14 8.02 -9.92
CA ASN A 40 -2.09 7.31 -11.20
C ASN A 40 -2.13 5.80 -11.00
N CYS A 41 -1.47 5.34 -9.95
CA CYS A 41 -1.41 3.94 -9.62
C CYS A 41 -1.40 3.81 -8.11
N ALA A 42 -2.23 2.93 -7.57
CA ALA A 42 -2.23 2.65 -6.14
C ALA A 42 -2.38 1.15 -5.90
N VAL A 43 -1.61 0.63 -4.97
CA VAL A 43 -1.71 -0.75 -4.53
C VAL A 43 -2.24 -0.67 -3.10
N VAL A 44 -3.40 -1.27 -2.86
CA VAL A 44 -4.03 -1.22 -1.54
C VAL A 44 -4.20 -2.63 -1.02
N GLN A 45 -3.66 -2.89 0.15
CA GLN A 45 -3.88 -4.18 0.81
C GLN A 45 -4.91 -4.00 1.89
N VAL A 46 -5.94 -4.85 1.85
CA VAL A 46 -6.99 -4.85 2.87
C VAL A 46 -6.71 -5.99 3.81
N ASN A 47 -6.57 -5.69 5.08
CA ASN A 47 -6.26 -6.67 6.13
C ASN A 47 -7.29 -6.62 7.23
N ALA A 48 -7.26 -7.62 8.10
CA ALA A 48 -7.92 -7.55 9.38
C ALA A 48 -6.83 -7.80 10.43
N SER A 49 -7.09 -7.44 11.67
CA SER A 49 -6.05 -7.53 12.70
C SER A 49 -5.53 -8.95 12.87
N TRP A 50 -6.36 -9.96 12.59
CA TRP A 50 -5.99 -11.35 12.82
C TRP A 50 -5.14 -11.97 11.70
N ASN A 51 -5.03 -11.33 10.53
CA ASN A 51 -4.25 -11.94 9.45
C ASN A 51 -2.83 -11.40 9.34
N TYR A 52 -2.34 -10.81 10.41
CA TYR A 52 -1.05 -10.15 10.38
C TYR A 52 0.07 -11.05 9.83
N LYS A 53 0.04 -12.32 10.15
CA LYS A 53 1.07 -13.24 9.70
C LYS A 53 1.00 -13.54 8.22
N ASN A 54 -0.16 -13.31 7.60
CA ASN A 54 -0.32 -13.57 6.18
C ASN A 54 -0.25 -12.31 5.35
N ARG A 55 0.15 -11.21 5.95
CA ARG A 55 0.24 -9.94 5.27
C ARG A 55 1.32 -9.99 4.19
N VAL A 56 1.04 -9.41 3.04
CA VAL A 56 2.02 -9.27 1.98
C VAL A 56 2.77 -7.95 2.20
N GLU A 57 4.07 -7.94 1.95
CA GLU A 57 4.88 -6.75 2.16
C GLU A 57 4.75 -5.81 0.96
N VAL A 58 3.56 -5.22 0.81
CA VAL A 58 3.26 -4.38 -0.35
C VAL A 58 4.11 -3.11 -0.38
N GLU A 59 4.68 -2.70 0.73
CA GLU A 59 5.55 -1.53 0.76
C GLU A 59 6.75 -1.69 -0.18
N LYS A 60 7.08 -2.90 -0.57
CA LYS A 60 8.14 -3.12 -1.55
C LYS A 60 7.77 -2.58 -2.93
N LEU A 61 6.51 -2.27 -3.15
CA LEU A 61 6.05 -1.71 -4.41
C LEU A 61 5.96 -0.18 -4.36
N ALA A 62 6.40 0.43 -3.26
CA ALA A 62 6.22 1.86 -3.07
C ALA A 62 6.97 2.72 -4.09
N LYS A 63 7.97 2.19 -4.73
CA LYS A 63 8.67 2.92 -5.77
C LYS A 63 7.90 2.97 -7.08
N LEU A 64 6.96 2.05 -7.24
CA LEU A 64 6.20 1.94 -8.48
C LEU A 64 4.84 2.59 -8.38
N CYS A 65 4.20 2.50 -7.23
CA CYS A 65 2.85 3.00 -7.03
C CYS A 65 2.71 3.57 -5.63
N TYR A 66 1.67 4.33 -5.44
CA TYR A 66 1.26 4.70 -4.09
C TYR A 66 0.80 3.42 -3.40
N VAL A 67 1.31 3.14 -2.22
CA VAL A 67 0.99 1.91 -1.51
C VAL A 67 0.25 2.25 -0.22
N ALA A 68 -0.87 1.59 0.02
CA ALA A 68 -1.69 1.86 1.19
C ALA A 68 -2.24 0.57 1.76
N GLU A 69 -2.67 0.64 3.02
CA GLU A 69 -3.30 -0.48 3.70
C GLU A 69 -4.54 -0.01 4.42
N ILE A 70 -5.54 -0.88 4.49
CA ILE A 70 -6.76 -0.64 5.24
C ILE A 70 -6.98 -1.81 6.16
N ASP A 71 -7.33 -1.50 7.42
CA ASP A 71 -7.68 -2.52 8.39
C ASP A 71 -9.20 -2.56 8.47
N LEU A 72 -9.78 -3.70 8.18
CA LEU A 72 -11.25 -3.86 8.25
C LEU A 72 -11.78 -3.72 9.67
N ASN A 73 -10.91 -3.81 10.66
CA ASN A 73 -11.32 -3.58 12.04
C ASN A 73 -11.37 -2.10 12.39
N ASN A 74 -10.97 -1.23 11.48
CA ASN A 74 -11.06 0.21 11.69
C ASN A 74 -12.54 0.59 11.79
N LYS A 75 -12.91 1.21 12.90
CA LYS A 75 -14.32 1.50 13.17
C LYS A 75 -14.91 2.56 12.26
N ALA A 76 -14.06 3.43 11.71
CA ALA A 76 -14.54 4.51 10.88
C ALA A 76 -14.92 4.03 9.49
N ILE A 77 -14.13 3.15 8.89
CA ILE A 77 -14.31 2.81 7.50
C ILE A 77 -14.38 1.32 7.19
N GLY A 78 -13.99 0.47 8.15
CA GLY A 78 -13.83 -0.95 7.84
C GLY A 78 -15.06 -1.62 7.27
N ALA A 79 -16.20 -1.44 7.89
CA ALA A 79 -17.43 -2.11 7.45
C ALA A 79 -17.88 -1.59 6.08
N VAL A 80 -17.75 -0.29 5.86
CA VAL A 80 -18.16 0.30 4.60
C VAL A 80 -17.25 -0.16 3.46
N ILE A 81 -15.93 -0.17 3.71
CA ILE A 81 -14.98 -0.64 2.70
C ILE A 81 -15.24 -2.11 2.38
N GLN A 82 -15.48 -2.91 3.40
CA GLN A 82 -15.75 -4.32 3.17
C GLN A 82 -16.95 -4.51 2.24
N GLN A 83 -17.98 -3.72 2.44
CA GLN A 83 -19.19 -3.82 1.65
C GLN A 83 -19.00 -3.21 0.27
N GLU A 84 -18.46 -2.01 0.18
CA GLU A 84 -18.33 -1.31 -1.09
C GLU A 84 -17.31 -1.96 -2.02
N TRP A 85 -16.22 -2.43 -1.47
CA TRP A 85 -15.19 -3.08 -2.28
C TRP A 85 -15.40 -4.58 -2.37
N LYS A 86 -16.46 -5.09 -1.74
CA LYS A 86 -16.80 -6.51 -1.78
C LYS A 86 -15.64 -7.38 -1.34
N ILE A 87 -15.07 -7.05 -0.19
CA ILE A 87 -13.96 -7.82 0.36
C ILE A 87 -14.52 -9.07 1.02
N LYS A 88 -14.12 -10.23 0.52
CA LYS A 88 -14.60 -11.51 1.03
C LYS A 88 -13.57 -12.21 1.88
N VAL A 89 -12.31 -11.99 1.62
CA VAL A 89 -11.22 -12.65 2.33
C VAL A 89 -10.12 -11.63 2.58
N VAL A 90 -9.25 -11.90 3.54
CA VAL A 90 -8.10 -11.06 3.80
C VAL A 90 -6.85 -11.94 3.86
N PRO A 91 -5.72 -11.45 3.40
CA PRO A 91 -5.56 -10.14 2.79
C PRO A 91 -6.08 -10.13 1.35
N THR A 92 -6.62 -9.03 0.92
CA THR A 92 -6.95 -8.83 -0.49
C THR A 92 -6.13 -7.64 -0.97
N ILE A 93 -5.49 -7.77 -2.12
CA ILE A 93 -4.70 -6.70 -2.69
C ILE A 93 -5.41 -6.18 -3.93
N LEU A 94 -5.66 -4.88 -3.94
CA LEU A 94 -6.34 -4.23 -5.06
C LEU A 94 -5.38 -3.27 -5.72
N ILE A 95 -5.42 -3.22 -7.03
CA ILE A 95 -4.66 -2.24 -7.79
C ILE A 95 -5.64 -1.28 -8.43
N PHE A 96 -5.42 0.01 -8.19
CA PHE A 96 -6.24 1.07 -8.75
C PHE A 96 -5.40 1.87 -9.73
N GLU A 97 -6.01 2.26 -10.84
CA GLU A 97 -5.41 3.21 -11.77
C GLU A 97 -6.39 4.35 -11.93
N ASN A 98 -5.95 5.54 -11.56
CA ASN A 98 -6.78 6.74 -11.61
C ASN A 98 -8.10 6.55 -10.86
N GLY A 99 -8.04 5.88 -9.74
CA GLY A 99 -9.20 5.67 -8.88
C GLY A 99 -10.07 4.49 -9.23
N LYS A 100 -9.74 3.75 -10.29
CA LYS A 100 -10.53 2.59 -10.70
C LYS A 100 -9.79 1.32 -10.39
N GLU A 101 -10.49 0.35 -9.83
CA GLU A 101 -9.92 -0.97 -9.59
C GLU A 101 -9.69 -1.67 -10.93
N VAL A 102 -8.44 -2.04 -11.20
CA VAL A 102 -8.10 -2.74 -12.44
C VAL A 102 -7.67 -4.17 -12.20
N MET A 103 -7.35 -4.51 -10.96
CA MET A 103 -6.87 -5.85 -10.66
C MET A 103 -7.06 -6.14 -9.19
N ARG A 104 -7.27 -7.42 -8.88
CA ARG A 104 -7.50 -7.83 -7.51
C ARG A 104 -6.85 -9.19 -7.29
N TYR A 105 -6.16 -9.35 -6.18
CA TYR A 105 -5.58 -10.62 -5.79
C TYR A 105 -6.19 -11.05 -4.48
N GLU A 106 -6.76 -12.25 -4.44
CA GLU A 106 -7.33 -12.83 -3.24
C GLU A 106 -6.59 -14.12 -2.94
N PRO A 107 -6.37 -14.47 -1.67
CA PRO A 107 -5.67 -15.70 -1.35
C PRO A 107 -6.54 -16.91 -1.68
N GLY A 108 -5.90 -18.02 -1.95
CA GLY A 108 -6.61 -19.27 -2.14
C GLY A 108 -7.05 -19.88 -0.82
N ILE A 109 -7.39 -21.14 -0.86
CA ILE A 109 -7.89 -21.85 0.33
C ILE A 109 -6.91 -21.80 1.48
N SER A 110 -5.61 -21.81 1.20
CA SER A 110 -4.60 -21.76 2.23
C SER A 110 -4.50 -20.39 2.89
N MET A 111 -5.17 -19.39 2.35
CA MET A 111 -5.12 -18.02 2.86
C MET A 111 -3.71 -17.44 2.83
N ARG A 112 -2.90 -17.86 1.87
CA ARG A 112 -1.55 -17.38 1.70
C ARG A 112 -1.33 -16.91 0.28
N PHE A 113 -0.41 -15.96 0.15
CA PHE A 113 0.07 -15.52 -1.14
C PHE A 113 1.51 -15.94 -1.31
N ASP A 114 1.87 -16.32 -2.52
CA ASP A 114 3.26 -16.35 -2.89
C ASP A 114 3.62 -14.91 -3.23
N GLN A 115 4.33 -14.25 -2.34
CA GLN A 115 4.60 -12.82 -2.49
C GLN A 115 5.35 -12.51 -3.78
N GLN A 116 6.29 -13.37 -4.14
CA GLN A 116 7.06 -13.15 -5.35
C GLN A 116 6.16 -13.17 -6.58
N GLU A 117 5.26 -14.11 -6.64
CA GLU A 117 4.34 -14.22 -7.77
C GLU A 117 3.42 -13.00 -7.86
N VAL A 118 2.91 -12.56 -6.74
CA VAL A 118 2.03 -11.39 -6.69
C VAL A 118 2.79 -10.16 -7.17
N PHE A 119 4.00 -9.96 -6.68
CA PHE A 119 4.80 -8.81 -7.07
C PHE A 119 5.10 -8.82 -8.57
N GLU A 120 5.41 -9.97 -9.13
CA GLU A 120 5.70 -10.07 -10.55
C GLU A 120 4.48 -9.72 -11.39
N LYS A 121 3.32 -10.19 -10.97
CA LYS A 121 2.09 -9.88 -11.70
C LYS A 121 1.74 -8.41 -11.61
N ILE A 122 1.90 -7.81 -10.44
CA ILE A 122 1.62 -6.41 -10.26
C ILE A 122 2.56 -5.56 -11.10
N LYS A 123 3.84 -5.91 -11.12
CA LYS A 123 4.80 -5.16 -11.91
C LYS A 123 4.47 -5.18 -13.40
N LYS A 124 3.93 -6.28 -13.87
CA LYS A 124 3.53 -6.35 -15.27
C LYS A 124 2.35 -5.45 -15.56
N GLU A 125 1.42 -5.37 -14.63
CA GLU A 125 0.22 -4.58 -14.83
C GLU A 125 0.51 -3.10 -14.79
N ILE A 126 1.42 -2.70 -13.94
CA ILE A 126 1.70 -1.31 -13.70
C ILE A 126 2.44 -0.62 -14.82
N LYS A 127 3.18 -1.29 -15.64
CA LYS A 127 3.98 -0.65 -16.59
C LYS A 127 3.57 0.60 -17.19
#